data_ebb22e72c98c1409b9b6d80167a9d4ad
#
_entry.id   ebb22e72c98c1409b9b6d80167a9d4ad
#
_cell.length_a   1.000
_cell.length_b   1.000
_cell.length_c   1.000
_cell.angle_alpha   90.00
_cell.angle_beta   90.00
_cell.angle_gamma   90.00
#
_symmetry.space_group_name_H-M   'P 1'
#
loop_
_entity.id
_entity.type
_entity.pdbx_description
1 polymer ?
#
loop_
_entity_poly.entity_id
_entity_poly.type
_entity_poly.pdbx_seq_one_letter_code
_entity_poly.pdbx_strand_id
1 'polypeptide(L)'
;MIRYIKEKEVAQILTMPKAVELVEAALRERTTGRAIDIPRSRTRIPAGTLQMMQAASPALQRIGFKVYYTGSSKITSYYVQLFDSESGKLEAIIEANYLGMMRTGAASGVATRYMAREDAAVLAMIGAGKQAVGQLEAVCAVRKINEVRVYSRDIEKARAFCTKMSGKLGVKMHAVASIAETVRGADVINVITKASAPALLGEWLAPGQHINAAGANSFVRRELDAAAVQRCARVAVDSRATARIECGDLLPLIDKGLLDWDALPELGEIIAGRVPGRENRDEITLFESQGMAIEDIYTAKYVVDTAREKNIGIDLPIGD
;
A
#
# COMPACT_ATOMS: atom_id res chain seq x y z
N MET A 1 -29.44 -10.98 -6.73
CA MET A 1 -29.37 -9.67 -6.01
C MET A 1 -27.93 -9.30 -5.77
N ILE A 2 -27.58 -8.02 -5.90
CA ILE A 2 -26.22 -7.48 -5.72
C ILE A 2 -26.08 -7.00 -4.29
N ARG A 3 -25.02 -7.44 -3.57
CA ARG A 3 -24.75 -6.97 -2.22
C ARG A 3 -24.05 -5.60 -2.24
N TYR A 4 -24.68 -4.58 -1.63
CA TYR A 4 -24.07 -3.27 -1.40
C TYR A 4 -23.54 -3.19 0.04
N ILE A 5 -22.25 -2.86 0.18
CA ILE A 5 -21.57 -2.82 1.49
C ILE A 5 -20.99 -1.42 1.72
N LYS A 6 -21.43 -0.77 2.80
CA LYS A 6 -21.02 0.58 3.17
C LYS A 6 -19.67 0.61 3.86
N GLU A 7 -19.01 1.75 3.83
CA GLU A 7 -17.71 2.03 4.43
C GLU A 7 -17.60 1.57 5.90
N LYS A 8 -18.62 1.86 6.71
CA LYS A 8 -18.65 1.46 8.11
C LYS A 8 -18.76 -0.06 8.32
N GLU A 9 -19.39 -0.74 7.40
CA GLU A 9 -19.56 -2.19 7.43
C GLU A 9 -18.25 -2.88 7.00
N VAL A 10 -17.56 -2.32 6.00
CA VAL A 10 -16.20 -2.75 5.65
C VAL A 10 -15.25 -2.64 6.84
N ALA A 11 -15.33 -1.52 7.59
CA ALA A 11 -14.49 -1.30 8.77
C ALA A 11 -14.79 -2.25 9.95
N GLN A 12 -15.98 -2.81 10.02
CA GLN A 12 -16.34 -3.84 11.01
C GLN A 12 -15.81 -5.24 10.62
N ILE A 13 -15.60 -5.48 9.32
CA ILE A 13 -15.23 -6.80 8.79
C ILE A 13 -13.71 -6.90 8.59
N LEU A 14 -13.09 -5.91 7.96
CA LEU A 14 -11.69 -5.99 7.52
C LEU A 14 -10.73 -5.46 8.58
N THR A 15 -9.99 -6.35 9.22
CA THR A 15 -8.91 -6.02 10.15
C THR A 15 -7.56 -5.97 9.43
N MET A 16 -6.56 -5.28 10.00
CA MET A 16 -5.23 -5.19 9.38
C MET A 16 -4.51 -6.55 9.29
N PRO A 17 -4.50 -7.41 10.33
CA PRO A 17 -3.89 -8.75 10.18
C PRO A 17 -4.50 -9.55 9.02
N LYS A 18 -5.85 -9.50 8.86
CA LYS A 18 -6.52 -10.16 7.74
C LYS A 18 -6.18 -9.51 6.39
N ALA A 19 -6.10 -8.18 6.32
CA ALA A 19 -5.69 -7.50 5.10
C ALA A 19 -4.27 -7.89 4.66
N VAL A 20 -3.32 -8.01 5.61
CA VAL A 20 -1.95 -8.47 5.33
C VAL A 20 -1.95 -9.90 4.76
N GLU A 21 -2.72 -10.82 5.37
CA GLU A 21 -2.87 -12.21 4.88
C GLU A 21 -3.42 -12.23 3.44
N LEU A 22 -4.48 -11.47 3.18
CA LEU A 22 -5.15 -11.43 1.88
C LEU A 22 -4.27 -10.80 0.79
N VAL A 23 -3.55 -9.73 1.11
CA VAL A 23 -2.62 -9.08 0.17
C VAL A 23 -1.42 -9.99 -0.12
N GLU A 24 -0.89 -10.69 0.88
CA GLU A 24 0.17 -11.68 0.66
C GLU A 24 -0.30 -12.79 -0.29
N ALA A 25 -1.52 -13.30 -0.10
CA ALA A 25 -2.12 -14.31 -0.99
C ALA A 25 -2.32 -13.78 -2.43
N ALA A 26 -2.78 -12.52 -2.57
CA ALA A 26 -2.94 -11.87 -3.87
C ALA A 26 -1.60 -11.76 -4.64
N LEU A 27 -0.56 -11.28 -3.96
CA LEU A 27 0.79 -11.15 -4.54
C LEU A 27 1.40 -12.51 -4.88
N ARG A 28 1.15 -13.53 -4.05
CA ARG A 28 1.58 -14.91 -4.30
C ARG A 28 0.89 -15.50 -5.53
N GLU A 29 -0.44 -15.33 -5.68
CA GLU A 29 -1.15 -15.82 -6.86
C GLU A 29 -0.62 -15.16 -8.14
N ARG A 30 -0.34 -13.86 -8.09
CA ARG A 30 0.18 -13.12 -9.24
C ARG A 30 1.49 -13.73 -9.78
N THR A 31 2.36 -14.26 -8.92
CA THR A 31 3.61 -14.91 -9.34
C THR A 31 3.39 -16.22 -10.11
N THR A 32 2.18 -16.79 -10.08
CA THR A 32 1.85 -17.98 -10.89
C THR A 32 1.59 -17.64 -12.36
N GLY A 33 1.48 -16.35 -12.69
CA GLY A 33 1.13 -15.86 -14.04
C GLY A 33 -0.36 -16.04 -14.40
N ARG A 34 -1.19 -16.56 -13.49
CA ARG A 34 -2.64 -16.76 -13.74
C ARG A 34 -3.48 -15.55 -13.36
N ALA A 35 -3.15 -14.90 -12.26
CA ALA A 35 -3.83 -13.67 -11.89
C ALA A 35 -3.45 -12.53 -12.84
N ILE A 36 -4.43 -11.71 -13.20
CA ILE A 36 -4.27 -10.56 -14.09
C ILE A 36 -4.44 -9.30 -13.25
N ASP A 37 -3.52 -8.37 -13.40
CA ASP A 37 -3.60 -7.02 -12.82
C ASP A 37 -3.23 -6.01 -13.89
N ILE A 38 -4.11 -5.06 -14.14
CA ILE A 38 -3.94 -4.04 -15.17
C ILE A 38 -3.49 -2.74 -14.51
N PRO A 39 -2.40 -2.12 -14.96
CA PRO A 39 -1.99 -0.81 -14.50
C PRO A 39 -3.13 0.20 -14.57
N ARG A 40 -3.17 1.10 -13.60
CA ARG A 40 -4.26 2.08 -13.44
C ARG A 40 -4.45 2.94 -14.69
N SER A 41 -5.68 2.98 -15.20
CA SER A 41 -6.08 3.93 -16.23
C SER A 41 -6.60 5.24 -15.61
N ARG A 42 -6.38 6.36 -16.32
CA ARG A 42 -6.77 7.70 -15.87
C ARG A 42 -7.44 8.48 -16.99
N THR A 43 -8.70 8.85 -16.78
CA THR A 43 -9.42 9.79 -17.64
C THR A 43 -9.43 11.16 -16.97
N ARG A 44 -8.77 12.13 -17.60
CA ARG A 44 -8.52 13.46 -17.02
C ARG A 44 -9.36 14.54 -17.69
N ILE A 45 -9.92 15.42 -16.86
CA ILE A 45 -10.57 16.66 -17.25
C ILE A 45 -10.06 17.79 -16.32
N PRO A 46 -10.26 19.08 -16.66
CA PRO A 46 -9.82 20.19 -15.81
C PRO A 46 -10.32 20.09 -14.34
N ALA A 47 -11.54 19.58 -14.13
CA ALA A 47 -12.14 19.45 -12.79
C ALA A 47 -11.59 18.27 -11.98
N GLY A 48 -10.95 17.28 -12.61
CA GLY A 48 -10.39 16.13 -11.89
C GLY A 48 -10.07 14.92 -12.77
N THR A 49 -9.84 13.80 -12.11
CA THR A 49 -9.43 12.55 -12.77
C THR A 49 -10.27 11.38 -12.26
N LEU A 50 -10.91 10.67 -13.17
CA LEU A 50 -11.46 9.33 -12.90
C LEU A 50 -10.33 8.32 -13.05
N GLN A 51 -10.18 7.46 -12.06
CA GLN A 51 -9.16 6.42 -12.03
C GLN A 51 -9.83 5.06 -11.92
N MET A 52 -9.37 4.09 -12.72
CA MET A 52 -9.85 2.72 -12.72
C MET A 52 -8.68 1.75 -12.62
N MET A 53 -8.82 0.76 -11.77
CA MET A 53 -7.86 -0.31 -11.53
C MET A 53 -8.60 -1.64 -11.67
N GLN A 54 -8.10 -2.55 -12.51
CA GLN A 54 -8.81 -3.78 -12.89
C GLN A 54 -7.93 -4.99 -12.60
N ALA A 55 -8.55 -6.06 -12.09
CA ALA A 55 -7.85 -7.33 -11.89
C ALA A 55 -8.80 -8.53 -11.98
N ALA A 56 -8.21 -9.71 -12.23
CA ALA A 56 -8.87 -10.99 -12.18
C ALA A 56 -8.04 -12.00 -11.38
N SER A 57 -8.71 -12.77 -10.53
CA SER A 57 -8.14 -13.89 -9.78
C SER A 57 -8.88 -15.18 -10.13
N PRO A 58 -8.28 -16.07 -10.94
CA PRO A 58 -8.82 -17.41 -11.18
C PRO A 58 -8.96 -18.24 -9.89
N ALA A 59 -8.05 -18.09 -8.93
CA ALA A 59 -8.13 -18.80 -7.66
C ALA A 59 -9.36 -18.42 -6.83
N LEU A 60 -9.80 -17.17 -6.92
CA LEU A 60 -11.02 -16.69 -6.27
C LEU A 60 -12.27 -16.82 -7.17
N GLN A 61 -12.11 -17.17 -8.44
CA GLN A 61 -13.14 -17.11 -9.47
C GLN A 61 -13.80 -15.71 -9.53
N ARG A 62 -12.97 -14.66 -9.43
CA ARG A 62 -13.46 -13.28 -9.40
C ARG A 62 -12.69 -12.39 -10.37
N ILE A 63 -13.44 -11.49 -10.97
CA ILE A 63 -12.95 -10.37 -11.77
C ILE A 63 -13.62 -9.10 -11.27
N GLY A 64 -12.91 -7.98 -11.31
CA GLY A 64 -13.51 -6.73 -10.85
C GLY A 64 -12.60 -5.55 -11.04
N PHE A 65 -13.07 -4.43 -10.51
CA PHE A 65 -12.34 -3.18 -10.60
C PHE A 65 -12.63 -2.27 -9.40
N LYS A 66 -11.62 -1.45 -9.08
CA LYS A 66 -11.81 -0.29 -8.22
C LYS A 66 -11.87 0.96 -9.08
N VAL A 67 -12.87 1.80 -8.84
CA VAL A 67 -13.03 3.12 -9.47
C VAL A 67 -13.07 4.20 -8.40
N TYR A 68 -12.41 5.33 -8.68
CA TYR A 68 -12.47 6.51 -7.82
C TYR A 68 -12.17 7.80 -8.58
N TYR A 69 -12.77 8.89 -8.10
CA TYR A 69 -12.55 10.22 -8.65
C TYR A 69 -11.69 11.05 -7.70
N THR A 70 -10.71 11.76 -8.24
CA THR A 70 -9.90 12.75 -7.53
C THR A 70 -9.99 14.09 -8.24
N GLY A 71 -10.32 15.14 -7.51
CA GLY A 71 -10.49 16.48 -8.09
C GLY A 71 -10.40 17.57 -7.05
N SER A 72 -10.87 18.77 -7.40
CA SER A 72 -10.95 19.94 -6.52
C SER A 72 -11.99 19.77 -5.40
N SER A 73 -12.97 18.89 -5.59
CA SER A 73 -13.95 18.53 -4.55
C SER A 73 -13.27 17.80 -3.40
N LYS A 74 -13.71 18.09 -2.16
CA LYS A 74 -13.31 17.35 -0.96
C LYS A 74 -13.96 15.95 -0.89
N ILE A 75 -15.00 15.72 -1.69
CA ILE A 75 -15.71 14.44 -1.73
C ILE A 75 -15.04 13.56 -2.77
N THR A 76 -14.45 12.48 -2.30
CA THR A 76 -13.88 11.45 -3.16
C THR A 76 -14.61 10.14 -2.88
N SER A 77 -15.25 9.60 -3.92
CA SER A 77 -15.94 8.31 -3.84
C SER A 77 -15.02 7.22 -4.36
N TYR A 78 -14.88 6.15 -3.61
CA TYR A 78 -14.14 4.95 -3.98
C TYR A 78 -15.09 3.77 -3.96
N TYR A 79 -15.15 3.02 -5.04
CA TYR A 79 -15.96 1.81 -5.13
C TYR A 79 -15.14 0.66 -5.70
N VAL A 80 -15.37 -0.54 -5.16
CA VAL A 80 -15.00 -1.80 -5.79
C VAL A 80 -16.26 -2.47 -6.30
N GLN A 81 -16.23 -2.94 -7.55
CA GLN A 81 -17.24 -3.82 -8.09
C GLN A 81 -16.63 -5.19 -8.34
N LEU A 82 -17.29 -6.22 -7.82
CA LEU A 82 -16.84 -7.60 -7.88
C LEU A 82 -17.82 -8.43 -8.69
N PHE A 83 -17.32 -9.16 -9.69
CA PHE A 83 -18.09 -10.06 -10.54
C PHE A 83 -17.65 -11.49 -10.32
N ASP A 84 -18.60 -12.40 -10.34
CA ASP A 84 -18.33 -13.83 -10.45
C ASP A 84 -17.87 -14.14 -11.87
N SER A 85 -16.70 -14.76 -12.02
CA SER A 85 -16.06 -14.95 -13.33
C SER A 85 -16.68 -16.08 -14.16
N GLU A 86 -17.44 -16.99 -13.54
CA GLU A 86 -18.11 -18.09 -14.24
C GLU A 86 -19.46 -17.65 -14.80
N SER A 87 -20.27 -16.99 -13.98
CA SER A 87 -21.61 -16.55 -14.39
C SER A 87 -21.62 -15.17 -15.06
N GLY A 88 -20.55 -14.37 -14.92
CA GLY A 88 -20.49 -12.99 -15.36
C GLY A 88 -21.38 -12.02 -14.55
N LYS A 89 -22.00 -12.48 -13.47
CA LYS A 89 -22.91 -11.65 -12.67
C LYS A 89 -22.15 -10.72 -11.75
N LEU A 90 -22.61 -9.47 -11.65
CA LEU A 90 -22.17 -8.53 -10.62
C LEU A 90 -22.62 -9.06 -9.26
N GLU A 91 -21.64 -9.29 -8.37
CA GLU A 91 -21.85 -9.89 -7.06
C GLU A 91 -22.01 -8.86 -5.95
N ALA A 92 -21.19 -7.79 -6.03
CA ALA A 92 -21.20 -6.76 -5.01
C ALA A 92 -20.71 -5.40 -5.51
N ILE A 93 -21.18 -4.35 -4.83
CA ILE A 93 -20.68 -2.97 -4.89
C ILE A 93 -20.25 -2.60 -3.47
N ILE A 94 -18.99 -2.21 -3.29
CA ILE A 94 -18.39 -1.96 -1.98
C ILE A 94 -17.87 -0.53 -1.94
N GLU A 95 -18.24 0.25 -0.91
CA GLU A 95 -17.57 1.51 -0.62
C GLU A 95 -16.14 1.21 -0.15
N ALA A 96 -15.14 1.73 -0.85
CA ALA A 96 -13.78 1.17 -0.79
C ALA A 96 -12.71 2.15 -0.32
N ASN A 97 -13.08 3.20 0.42
CA ASN A 97 -12.11 4.15 0.93
C ASN A 97 -11.33 3.58 2.14
N TYR A 98 -11.99 2.86 3.05
CA TYR A 98 -11.35 2.12 4.13
C TYR A 98 -10.61 0.88 3.59
N LEU A 99 -11.27 0.09 2.74
CA LEU A 99 -10.67 -1.06 2.09
C LEU A 99 -9.38 -0.68 1.37
N GLY A 100 -9.39 0.40 0.56
CA GLY A 100 -8.23 0.89 -0.16
C GLY A 100 -7.08 1.34 0.76
N MET A 101 -7.39 1.94 1.93
CA MET A 101 -6.40 2.27 2.95
C MET A 101 -5.78 1.02 3.56
N MET A 102 -6.61 0.03 3.92
CA MET A 102 -6.17 -1.20 4.55
C MET A 102 -5.27 -2.03 3.64
N ARG A 103 -5.68 -2.28 2.37
CA ARG A 103 -4.89 -3.06 1.43
C ARG A 103 -3.57 -2.36 1.04
N THR A 104 -3.57 -1.02 0.95
CA THR A 104 -2.35 -0.26 0.67
C THR A 104 -1.36 -0.34 1.83
N GLY A 105 -1.82 -0.23 3.07
CA GLY A 105 -0.99 -0.48 4.24
C GLY A 105 -0.51 -1.92 4.30
N ALA A 106 -1.39 -2.87 4.02
CA ALA A 106 -1.08 -4.30 4.04
C ALA A 106 0.06 -4.68 3.08
N ALA A 107 0.16 -4.06 1.90
CA ALA A 107 1.28 -4.27 0.98
C ALA A 107 2.62 -3.90 1.62
N SER A 108 2.69 -2.74 2.30
CA SER A 108 3.88 -2.34 3.08
C SER A 108 4.12 -3.26 4.28
N GLY A 109 3.06 -3.78 4.91
CA GLY A 109 3.18 -4.80 5.96
C GLY A 109 3.80 -6.10 5.44
N VAL A 110 3.33 -6.58 4.29
CA VAL A 110 3.91 -7.75 3.61
C VAL A 110 5.38 -7.50 3.25
N ALA A 111 5.70 -6.36 2.63
CA ALA A 111 7.08 -6.01 2.32
C ALA A 111 7.96 -5.97 3.59
N THR A 112 7.48 -5.36 4.66
CA THR A 112 8.18 -5.35 5.96
C THR A 112 8.41 -6.76 6.50
N ARG A 113 7.44 -7.68 6.35
CA ARG A 113 7.58 -9.08 6.78
C ARG A 113 8.73 -9.79 6.09
N TYR A 114 8.92 -9.55 4.80
CA TYR A 114 9.91 -10.27 3.98
C TYR A 114 11.23 -9.52 3.78
N MET A 115 11.25 -8.21 3.96
CA MET A 115 12.42 -7.37 3.61
C MET A 115 13.02 -6.63 4.81
N ALA A 116 12.27 -6.40 5.89
CA ALA A 116 12.83 -5.81 7.11
C ALA A 116 13.48 -6.87 8.00
N ARG A 117 14.43 -6.46 8.83
CA ARG A 117 15.00 -7.32 9.87
C ARG A 117 13.89 -7.86 10.78
N GLU A 118 14.05 -9.07 11.28
CA GLU A 118 13.06 -9.70 12.19
C GLU A 118 12.96 -8.97 13.53
N ASP A 119 14.09 -8.43 14.01
CA ASP A 119 14.20 -7.69 15.27
C ASP A 119 13.87 -6.19 15.15
N ALA A 120 13.32 -5.74 14.00
CA ALA A 120 12.92 -4.35 13.80
C ALA A 120 11.91 -3.91 14.86
N ALA A 121 12.20 -2.82 15.58
CA ALA A 121 11.46 -2.35 16.74
C ALA A 121 11.14 -0.85 16.73
N VAL A 122 11.80 -0.07 15.87
CA VAL A 122 11.62 1.39 15.76
C VAL A 122 11.09 1.73 14.35
N LEU A 123 9.92 2.39 14.28
CA LEU A 123 9.31 2.81 13.05
C LEU A 123 9.37 4.33 12.88
N ALA A 124 9.89 4.79 11.75
CA ALA A 124 9.80 6.17 11.28
C ALA A 124 8.62 6.33 10.32
N MET A 125 7.72 7.26 10.60
CA MET A 125 6.59 7.61 9.74
C MET A 125 6.79 9.00 9.15
N ILE A 126 7.03 9.12 7.86
CA ILE A 126 7.13 10.38 7.13
C ILE A 126 5.79 10.62 6.45
N GLY A 127 4.91 11.37 7.14
CA GLY A 127 3.52 11.62 6.78
C GLY A 127 2.54 11.16 7.85
N ALA A 128 1.56 12.01 8.16
CA ALA A 128 0.50 11.79 9.15
C ALA A 128 -0.90 11.96 8.53
N GLY A 129 -1.03 11.56 7.26
CA GLY A 129 -2.28 11.61 6.51
C GLY A 129 -3.16 10.39 6.73
N LYS A 130 -4.28 10.31 5.98
CA LYS A 130 -5.22 9.20 6.07
C LYS A 130 -4.57 7.84 5.81
N GLN A 131 -3.73 7.74 4.76
CA GLN A 131 -3.04 6.49 4.40
C GLN A 131 -2.02 6.07 5.47
N ALA A 132 -1.45 7.02 6.22
CA ALA A 132 -0.50 6.73 7.29
C ALA A 132 -1.08 5.82 8.39
N VAL A 133 -2.41 5.83 8.59
CA VAL A 133 -3.09 4.91 9.53
C VAL A 133 -2.89 3.45 9.12
N GLY A 134 -3.22 3.12 7.87
CA GLY A 134 -3.05 1.75 7.35
C GLY A 134 -1.58 1.32 7.31
N GLN A 135 -0.67 2.23 6.96
CA GLN A 135 0.78 1.97 6.95
C GLN A 135 1.31 1.62 8.34
N LEU A 136 0.94 2.39 9.34
CA LEU A 136 1.34 2.16 10.73
C LEU A 136 0.77 0.83 11.26
N GLU A 137 -0.54 0.60 11.08
CA GLU A 137 -1.19 -0.63 11.54
C GLU A 137 -0.58 -1.87 10.91
N ALA A 138 -0.20 -1.81 9.64
CA ALA A 138 0.37 -2.94 8.92
C ALA A 138 1.77 -3.31 9.41
N VAL A 139 2.64 -2.33 9.65
CA VAL A 139 3.97 -2.60 10.22
C VAL A 139 3.85 -3.17 11.63
N CYS A 140 2.97 -2.60 12.47
CA CYS A 140 2.71 -3.11 13.83
C CYS A 140 2.07 -4.51 13.83
N ALA A 141 1.36 -4.90 12.76
CA ALA A 141 0.78 -6.24 12.63
C ALA A 141 1.83 -7.33 12.32
N VAL A 142 3.00 -6.95 11.78
CA VAL A 142 4.03 -7.90 11.32
C VAL A 142 5.35 -7.80 12.10
N ARG A 143 5.56 -6.74 12.88
CA ARG A 143 6.75 -6.52 13.73
C ARG A 143 6.33 -6.02 15.10
N LYS A 144 7.12 -6.38 16.12
CA LYS A 144 6.95 -5.89 17.49
C LYS A 144 7.55 -4.49 17.60
N ILE A 145 6.80 -3.49 17.15
CA ILE A 145 7.25 -2.09 17.23
C ILE A 145 7.09 -1.57 18.66
N ASN A 146 8.17 -1.03 19.20
CA ASN A 146 8.22 -0.45 20.55
C ASN A 146 8.12 1.07 20.53
N GLU A 147 8.57 1.69 19.45
CA GLU A 147 8.60 3.14 19.28
C GLU A 147 8.23 3.54 17.85
N VAL A 148 7.40 4.59 17.72
CA VAL A 148 7.07 5.20 16.45
C VAL A 148 7.37 6.69 16.49
N ARG A 149 8.16 7.17 15.55
CA ARG A 149 8.45 8.60 15.34
C ARG A 149 7.68 9.08 14.13
N VAL A 150 6.97 10.19 14.28
CA VAL A 150 6.07 10.68 13.23
C VAL A 150 6.47 12.11 12.85
N TYR A 151 6.75 12.29 11.56
CA TYR A 151 6.95 13.61 10.96
C TYR A 151 5.76 14.01 10.10
N SER A 152 5.39 15.25 10.20
CA SER A 152 4.50 15.96 9.27
C SER A 152 4.96 17.39 9.12
N ARG A 153 4.76 18.01 7.94
CA ARG A 153 5.02 19.46 7.73
C ARG A 153 4.27 20.33 8.74
N ASP A 154 3.14 19.85 9.21
CA ASP A 154 2.37 20.44 10.30
C ASP A 154 2.56 19.55 11.53
N ILE A 155 3.32 20.06 12.51
CA ILE A 155 3.67 19.32 13.73
C ILE A 155 2.42 18.99 14.57
N GLU A 156 1.38 19.84 14.54
CA GLU A 156 0.15 19.58 15.29
C GLU A 156 -0.62 18.39 14.69
N LYS A 157 -0.56 18.20 13.36
CA LYS A 157 -1.10 16.99 12.72
C LYS A 157 -0.34 15.75 13.15
N ALA A 158 1.01 15.82 13.25
CA ALA A 158 1.80 14.71 13.77
C ALA A 158 1.44 14.39 15.23
N ARG A 159 1.29 15.41 16.09
CA ARG A 159 0.88 15.24 17.50
C ARG A 159 -0.51 14.61 17.62
N ALA A 160 -1.48 15.13 16.88
CA ALA A 160 -2.84 14.57 16.85
C ALA A 160 -2.87 13.13 16.37
N PHE A 161 -2.08 12.81 15.32
CA PHE A 161 -1.92 11.44 14.82
C PHE A 161 -1.31 10.54 15.91
N CYS A 162 -0.23 10.95 16.58
CA CYS A 162 0.39 10.20 17.66
C CYS A 162 -0.59 9.92 18.80
N THR A 163 -1.30 10.92 19.27
CA THR A 163 -2.30 10.76 20.35
C THR A 163 -3.36 9.74 19.99
N LYS A 164 -3.95 9.87 18.79
CA LYS A 164 -4.98 8.96 18.29
C LYS A 164 -4.49 7.52 18.16
N MET A 165 -3.33 7.34 17.55
CA MET A 165 -2.84 6.00 17.19
C MET A 165 -2.15 5.29 18.35
N SER A 166 -1.50 6.02 19.25
CA SER A 166 -0.93 5.44 20.48
C SER A 166 -2.02 4.82 21.36
N GLY A 167 -3.16 5.51 21.53
CA GLY A 167 -4.31 4.97 22.25
C GLY A 167 -4.92 3.73 21.59
N LYS A 168 -4.87 3.64 20.24
CA LYS A 168 -5.41 2.48 19.50
C LYS A 168 -4.48 1.25 19.55
N LEU A 169 -3.17 1.48 19.44
CA LEU A 169 -2.18 0.40 19.23
C LEU A 169 -1.38 0.06 20.49
N GLY A 170 -1.43 0.88 21.54
CA GLY A 170 -0.64 0.68 22.75
C GLY A 170 0.88 0.85 22.55
N VAL A 171 1.31 1.54 21.47
CA VAL A 171 2.71 1.76 21.12
C VAL A 171 3.11 3.19 21.47
N LYS A 172 4.34 3.36 21.98
CA LYS A 172 4.92 4.66 22.26
C LYS A 172 5.12 5.45 20.97
N MET A 173 4.54 6.66 20.88
CA MET A 173 4.60 7.47 19.67
C MET A 173 5.04 8.91 19.98
N HIS A 174 5.88 9.48 19.11
CA HIS A 174 6.39 10.85 19.23
C HIS A 174 6.25 11.60 17.91
N ALA A 175 5.75 12.83 17.99
CA ALA A 175 5.84 13.78 16.89
C ALA A 175 7.26 14.41 16.90
N VAL A 176 7.92 14.39 15.75
CA VAL A 176 9.30 14.87 15.57
C VAL A 176 9.31 16.03 14.57
N ALA A 177 10.18 17.02 14.83
CA ALA A 177 10.18 18.28 14.06
C ALA A 177 10.90 18.18 12.72
N SER A 178 11.79 17.17 12.52
CA SER A 178 12.54 16.99 11.27
C SER A 178 12.54 15.54 10.79
N ILE A 179 12.66 15.36 9.47
CA ILE A 179 12.71 14.02 8.86
C ILE A 179 14.01 13.31 9.27
N ALA A 180 15.14 14.02 9.30
CA ALA A 180 16.42 13.45 9.70
C ALA A 180 16.39 12.86 11.12
N GLU A 181 15.75 13.55 12.08
CA GLU A 181 15.55 13.01 13.43
C GLU A 181 14.58 11.82 13.45
N THR A 182 13.53 11.87 12.64
CA THR A 182 12.54 10.78 12.54
C THR A 182 13.22 9.48 12.09
N VAL A 183 14.13 9.56 11.11
CA VAL A 183 14.83 8.42 10.47
C VAL A 183 15.98 7.89 11.30
N ARG A 184 16.63 8.74 12.12
CA ARG A 184 17.83 8.36 12.87
C ARG A 184 17.58 7.17 13.80
N GLY A 185 18.25 6.04 13.52
CA GLY A 185 18.12 4.81 14.32
C GLY A 185 16.75 4.13 14.20
N ALA A 186 15.96 4.45 13.20
CA ALA A 186 14.77 3.68 12.86
C ALA A 186 15.17 2.40 12.12
N ASP A 187 14.41 1.33 12.32
CA ASP A 187 14.57 0.05 11.62
C ASP A 187 13.73 -0.02 10.37
N VAL A 188 12.52 0.53 10.44
CA VAL A 188 11.57 0.63 9.31
C VAL A 188 11.22 2.10 9.08
N ILE A 189 11.18 2.52 7.83
CA ILE A 189 10.83 3.88 7.41
C ILE A 189 9.66 3.79 6.44
N ASN A 190 8.51 4.33 6.82
CA ASN A 190 7.36 4.46 5.92
C ASN A 190 7.29 5.89 5.39
N VAL A 191 7.39 6.06 4.08
CA VAL A 191 7.20 7.34 3.41
C VAL A 191 5.83 7.33 2.74
N ILE A 192 4.93 8.20 3.23
CA ILE A 192 3.53 8.24 2.80
C ILE A 192 3.06 9.70 2.71
N THR A 193 3.66 10.42 1.79
CA THR A 193 3.44 11.85 1.61
C THR A 193 2.72 12.16 0.28
N LYS A 194 2.43 13.43 0.07
CA LYS A 194 2.01 13.98 -1.23
C LYS A 194 3.11 14.87 -1.81
N ALA A 195 4.37 14.63 -1.43
CA ALA A 195 5.49 15.44 -1.84
C ALA A 195 5.68 15.36 -3.37
N SER A 196 6.08 16.48 -3.96
CA SER A 196 6.51 16.57 -5.36
C SER A 196 8.03 16.63 -5.49
N ALA A 197 8.73 16.79 -4.37
CA ALA A 197 10.18 16.77 -4.24
C ALA A 197 10.57 15.77 -3.15
N PRO A 198 11.79 15.18 -3.20
CA PRO A 198 12.24 14.19 -2.24
C PRO A 198 12.08 14.63 -0.79
N ALA A 199 11.43 13.79 0.01
CA ALA A 199 11.25 13.96 1.45
C ALA A 199 12.30 13.16 2.23
N LEU A 200 12.67 11.96 1.76
CA LEU A 200 13.69 11.11 2.36
C LEU A 200 14.99 11.23 1.55
N LEU A 201 16.06 11.65 2.23
CA LEU A 201 17.38 11.79 1.62
C LEU A 201 18.29 10.63 1.99
N GLY A 202 19.10 10.19 1.02
CA GLY A 202 20.03 9.08 1.22
C GLY A 202 21.07 9.31 2.33
N GLU A 203 21.47 10.55 2.56
CA GLU A 203 22.43 10.90 3.62
C GLU A 203 21.94 10.59 5.06
N TRP A 204 20.62 10.45 5.25
CA TRP A 204 20.03 10.14 6.56
C TRP A 204 19.88 8.64 6.81
N LEU A 205 20.06 7.80 5.78
CA LEU A 205 19.92 6.36 5.90
C LEU A 205 21.11 5.73 6.63
N ALA A 206 20.83 4.64 7.32
CA ALA A 206 21.83 3.82 8.03
C ALA A 206 21.69 2.35 7.62
N PRO A 207 22.76 1.54 7.76
CA PRO A 207 22.70 0.11 7.50
C PRO A 207 21.56 -0.58 8.24
N GLY A 208 20.98 -1.60 7.61
CA GLY A 208 19.95 -2.46 8.19
C GLY A 208 18.52 -1.92 8.11
N GLN A 209 18.30 -0.72 7.60
CA GLN A 209 16.98 -0.12 7.48
C GLN A 209 16.15 -0.76 6.36
N HIS A 210 14.83 -0.76 6.53
CA HIS A 210 13.85 -1.10 5.49
C HIS A 210 12.97 0.11 5.21
N ILE A 211 12.73 0.41 3.93
CA ILE A 211 11.95 1.56 3.46
C ILE A 211 10.72 1.07 2.73
N ASN A 212 9.53 1.54 3.13
CA ASN A 212 8.31 1.46 2.36
C ASN A 212 7.99 2.83 1.77
N ALA A 213 8.10 3.01 0.47
CA ALA A 213 7.71 4.22 -0.26
C ALA A 213 6.35 3.97 -0.90
N ALA A 214 5.29 4.59 -0.36
CA ALA A 214 3.92 4.29 -0.74
C ALA A 214 3.03 5.54 -0.98
N GLY A 215 3.62 6.75 -1.00
CA GLY A 215 2.87 7.98 -1.20
C GLY A 215 2.87 8.48 -2.63
N ALA A 216 3.87 8.11 -3.44
CA ALA A 216 3.99 8.52 -4.83
C ALA A 216 3.40 7.47 -5.77
N ASN A 217 2.38 7.84 -6.53
CA ASN A 217 1.80 7.00 -7.58
C ASN A 217 1.67 7.79 -8.90
N SER A 218 2.70 8.54 -9.23
CA SER A 218 2.78 9.35 -10.46
C SER A 218 4.23 9.74 -10.71
N PHE A 219 4.70 9.68 -11.94
CA PHE A 219 6.04 10.06 -12.36
C PHE A 219 6.48 11.48 -11.95
N VAL A 220 5.54 12.38 -11.76
CA VAL A 220 5.83 13.77 -11.35
C VAL A 220 6.01 13.92 -9.84
N ARG A 221 5.85 12.85 -9.06
CA ARG A 221 6.03 12.84 -7.62
C ARG A 221 7.24 12.04 -7.24
N ARG A 222 7.98 12.54 -6.25
CA ARG A 222 9.13 11.85 -5.68
C ARG A 222 9.11 12.01 -4.17
N GLU A 223 9.27 10.91 -3.48
CA GLU A 223 9.42 10.87 -2.03
C GLU A 223 10.87 10.63 -1.62
N LEU A 224 11.65 9.94 -2.46
CA LEU A 224 13.06 9.62 -2.25
C LEU A 224 13.96 10.38 -3.23
N ASP A 225 15.16 10.76 -2.79
CA ASP A 225 16.20 11.21 -3.70
C ASP A 225 16.93 10.01 -4.35
N ALA A 226 17.68 10.27 -5.41
CA ALA A 226 18.44 9.23 -6.10
C ALA A 226 19.47 8.54 -5.20
N ALA A 227 20.06 9.28 -4.25
CA ALA A 227 21.03 8.75 -3.31
C ALA A 227 20.38 7.73 -2.35
N ALA A 228 19.14 7.96 -1.92
CA ALA A 228 18.41 7.01 -1.09
C ALA A 228 18.20 5.68 -1.80
N VAL A 229 17.77 5.73 -3.08
CA VAL A 229 17.58 4.52 -3.88
C VAL A 229 18.91 3.80 -4.15
N GLN A 230 19.98 4.54 -4.49
CA GLN A 230 21.31 3.95 -4.74
C GLN A 230 21.92 3.25 -3.52
N ARG A 231 21.55 3.65 -2.31
CA ARG A 231 22.01 3.00 -1.08
C ARG A 231 21.28 1.69 -0.76
N CYS A 232 20.18 1.41 -1.45
CA CYS A 232 19.42 0.19 -1.24
C CYS A 232 20.07 -0.99 -1.97
N ALA A 233 20.48 -2.00 -1.23
CA ALA A 233 21.00 -3.25 -1.79
C ALA A 233 19.89 -4.06 -2.49
N ARG A 234 18.65 -3.91 -2.04
CA ARG A 234 17.46 -4.53 -2.62
C ARG A 234 16.36 -3.49 -2.82
N VAL A 235 15.94 -3.32 -4.08
CA VAL A 235 14.78 -2.50 -4.47
C VAL A 235 13.73 -3.43 -5.07
N ALA A 236 12.56 -3.50 -4.46
CA ALA A 236 11.43 -4.28 -4.95
C ALA A 236 10.24 -3.36 -5.28
N VAL A 237 9.43 -3.77 -6.25
CA VAL A 237 8.20 -3.09 -6.64
C VAL A 237 6.99 -3.98 -6.40
N ASP A 238 5.79 -3.42 -6.31
CA ASP A 238 4.56 -4.21 -6.29
C ASP A 238 4.29 -4.83 -7.67
N SER A 239 4.48 -4.06 -8.75
CA SER A 239 4.35 -4.50 -10.14
C SER A 239 5.30 -3.71 -11.04
N ARG A 240 6.15 -4.40 -11.80
CA ARG A 240 7.02 -3.78 -12.83
C ARG A 240 6.21 -2.99 -13.85
N ALA A 241 5.09 -3.56 -14.29
CA ALA A 241 4.22 -2.91 -15.27
C ALA A 241 3.63 -1.58 -14.74
N THR A 242 3.22 -1.55 -13.46
CA THR A 242 2.70 -0.33 -12.84
C THR A 242 3.81 0.65 -12.49
N ALA A 243 4.95 0.17 -11.98
CA ALA A 243 6.10 1.00 -11.65
C ALA A 243 6.65 1.77 -12.86
N ARG A 244 6.72 1.14 -14.05
CA ARG A 244 7.10 1.80 -15.32
C ARG A 244 6.22 3.00 -15.69
N ILE A 245 4.99 3.07 -15.16
CA ILE A 245 4.01 4.11 -15.50
C ILE A 245 3.86 5.12 -14.37
N GLU A 246 4.14 4.73 -13.12
CA GLU A 246 3.76 5.52 -11.95
C GLU A 246 4.90 5.83 -10.97
N CYS A 247 6.00 5.06 -10.96
CA CYS A 247 7.07 5.23 -9.98
C CYS A 247 8.04 6.35 -10.39
N GLY A 248 7.87 7.53 -9.79
CA GLY A 248 8.75 8.67 -10.03
C GLY A 248 10.08 8.58 -9.30
N ASP A 249 10.15 7.87 -8.18
CA ASP A 249 11.34 7.77 -7.33
C ASP A 249 12.50 7.06 -8.03
N LEU A 250 12.22 6.03 -8.83
CA LEU A 250 13.24 5.24 -9.53
C LEU A 250 13.69 5.85 -10.84
N LEU A 251 12.90 6.75 -11.45
CA LEU A 251 13.20 7.35 -12.76
C LEU A 251 14.61 7.94 -12.88
N PRO A 252 15.15 8.71 -11.92
CA PRO A 252 16.48 9.31 -12.06
C PRO A 252 17.60 8.29 -12.22
N LEU A 253 17.43 7.06 -11.72
CA LEU A 253 18.40 5.99 -11.87
C LEU A 253 18.17 5.18 -13.14
N ILE A 254 16.93 4.97 -13.53
CA ILE A 254 16.55 4.34 -14.79
C ILE A 254 17.06 5.18 -15.97
N ASP A 255 16.82 6.49 -15.96
CA ASP A 255 17.26 7.40 -17.02
C ASP A 255 18.79 7.45 -17.20
N LYS A 256 19.54 7.15 -16.12
CA LYS A 256 21.00 7.05 -16.13
C LYS A 256 21.53 5.65 -16.45
N GLY A 257 20.64 4.66 -16.66
CA GLY A 257 21.03 3.27 -16.85
C GLY A 257 21.64 2.60 -15.61
N LEU A 258 21.39 3.16 -14.42
CA LEU A 258 21.87 2.62 -13.14
C LEU A 258 20.89 1.61 -12.52
N LEU A 259 19.65 1.60 -12.97
CA LEU A 259 18.62 0.60 -12.70
C LEU A 259 17.95 0.18 -14.00
N ASP A 260 17.46 -1.04 -14.04
CA ASP A 260 16.65 -1.57 -15.12
C ASP A 260 15.31 -2.08 -14.56
N TRP A 261 14.20 -1.65 -15.18
CA TRP A 261 12.86 -2.08 -14.79
C TRP A 261 12.69 -3.61 -14.81
N ASP A 262 13.29 -4.29 -15.78
CA ASP A 262 13.15 -5.74 -15.91
C ASP A 262 13.96 -6.51 -14.86
N ALA A 263 15.01 -5.89 -14.32
CA ALA A 263 15.84 -6.46 -13.26
C ALA A 263 15.24 -6.27 -11.86
N LEU A 264 14.27 -5.36 -11.67
CA LEU A 264 13.64 -5.14 -10.36
C LEU A 264 12.77 -6.34 -9.96
N PRO A 265 12.99 -6.96 -8.79
CA PRO A 265 12.10 -7.98 -8.29
C PRO A 265 10.73 -7.40 -7.94
N GLU A 266 9.68 -8.14 -8.23
CA GLU A 266 8.37 -7.88 -7.67
C GLU A 266 8.25 -8.50 -6.27
N LEU A 267 7.51 -7.84 -5.37
CA LEU A 267 7.33 -8.34 -4.00
C LEU A 267 6.79 -9.78 -3.98
N GLY A 268 5.93 -10.13 -4.94
CA GLY A 268 5.42 -11.49 -5.11
C GLY A 268 6.53 -12.53 -5.36
N GLU A 269 7.61 -12.18 -6.06
CA GLU A 269 8.74 -13.07 -6.32
C GLU A 269 9.55 -13.32 -5.03
N ILE A 270 9.66 -12.30 -4.18
CA ILE A 270 10.25 -12.41 -2.84
C ILE A 270 9.40 -13.32 -1.94
N ILE A 271 8.08 -13.13 -1.93
CA ILE A 271 7.14 -13.99 -1.20
C ILE A 271 7.22 -15.44 -1.64
N ALA A 272 7.43 -15.68 -2.92
CA ALA A 272 7.57 -17.03 -3.49
C ALA A 272 8.96 -17.65 -3.25
N GLY A 273 9.90 -16.93 -2.65
CA GLY A 273 11.28 -17.39 -2.39
C GLY A 273 12.15 -17.46 -3.65
N ARG A 274 11.75 -16.83 -4.77
CA ARG A 274 12.54 -16.78 -6.00
C ARG A 274 13.70 -15.81 -5.92
N VAL A 275 13.54 -14.77 -5.11
CA VAL A 275 14.54 -13.75 -4.84
C VAL A 275 14.54 -13.47 -3.33
N PRO A 276 15.70 -13.35 -2.66
CA PRO A 276 15.75 -12.99 -1.26
C PRO A 276 15.29 -11.53 -1.06
N GLY A 277 14.48 -11.28 -0.05
CA GLY A 277 14.07 -9.93 0.32
C GLY A 277 15.17 -9.15 1.03
N ARG A 278 16.06 -9.87 1.73
CA ARG A 278 17.27 -9.39 2.44
C ARG A 278 18.25 -10.55 2.54
N GLU A 279 19.53 -10.29 2.30
CA GLU A 279 20.58 -11.30 2.36
C GLU A 279 21.41 -11.18 3.66
N ASN A 280 21.61 -9.96 4.14
CA ASN A 280 22.35 -9.73 5.36
C ASN A 280 21.76 -8.60 6.21
N ARG A 281 22.25 -8.47 7.46
CA ARG A 281 21.69 -7.55 8.45
C ARG A 281 21.90 -6.08 8.09
N ASP A 282 22.96 -5.75 7.38
CA ASP A 282 23.39 -4.36 7.12
C ASP A 282 22.79 -3.78 5.83
N GLU A 283 22.17 -4.62 4.99
CA GLU A 283 21.49 -4.15 3.79
C GLU A 283 20.43 -3.12 4.11
N ILE A 284 20.34 -2.07 3.28
CA ILE A 284 19.17 -1.22 3.21
C ILE A 284 18.25 -1.79 2.13
N THR A 285 16.98 -1.98 2.43
CA THR A 285 16.00 -2.53 1.50
C THR A 285 14.88 -1.53 1.23
N LEU A 286 14.37 -1.48 0.01
CA LEU A 286 13.31 -0.57 -0.44
C LEU A 286 12.18 -1.35 -1.10
N PHE A 287 10.98 -1.04 -0.69
CA PHE A 287 9.75 -1.43 -1.37
C PHE A 287 9.04 -0.20 -1.92
N GLU A 288 8.83 -0.17 -3.23
CA GLU A 288 8.08 0.84 -3.97
C GLU A 288 6.67 0.34 -4.26
N SER A 289 5.67 1.03 -3.73
CA SER A 289 4.26 0.64 -3.83
C SER A 289 3.44 1.69 -4.57
N GLN A 290 2.95 1.36 -5.75
CA GLN A 290 2.01 2.17 -6.51
C GLN A 290 0.56 1.70 -6.34
N GLY A 291 0.39 0.47 -5.82
CA GLY A 291 -0.88 -0.18 -5.52
C GLY A 291 -1.48 -0.92 -6.71
N MET A 292 -2.03 -2.08 -6.44
CA MET A 292 -2.55 -3.03 -7.42
C MET A 292 -4.03 -3.32 -7.20
N ALA A 293 -4.76 -3.59 -8.29
CA ALA A 293 -6.18 -3.95 -8.22
C ALA A 293 -6.40 -5.34 -7.62
N ILE A 294 -5.48 -6.27 -7.83
CA ILE A 294 -5.60 -7.62 -7.29
C ILE A 294 -5.69 -7.63 -5.75
N GLU A 295 -5.05 -6.68 -5.09
CA GLU A 295 -5.16 -6.48 -3.63
C GLU A 295 -6.58 -6.06 -3.24
N ASP A 296 -7.21 -5.22 -4.07
CA ASP A 296 -8.60 -4.78 -3.87
C ASP A 296 -9.57 -5.96 -4.09
N ILE A 297 -9.34 -6.85 -5.08
CA ILE A 297 -10.18 -8.02 -5.36
C ILE A 297 -10.15 -9.02 -4.20
N TYR A 298 -8.96 -9.35 -3.68
CA TYR A 298 -8.81 -10.28 -2.56
C TYR A 298 -9.50 -9.77 -1.29
N THR A 299 -9.28 -8.51 -0.97
CA THR A 299 -9.91 -7.90 0.22
C THR A 299 -11.41 -7.73 0.05
N ALA A 300 -11.87 -7.37 -1.16
CA ALA A 300 -13.28 -7.25 -1.48
C ALA A 300 -14.01 -8.61 -1.38
N LYS A 301 -13.43 -9.68 -1.93
CA LYS A 301 -14.02 -11.02 -1.85
C LYS A 301 -14.21 -11.45 -0.41
N TYR A 302 -13.21 -11.29 0.45
CA TYR A 302 -13.31 -11.59 1.87
C TYR A 302 -14.42 -10.76 2.56
N VAL A 303 -14.51 -9.46 2.24
CA VAL A 303 -15.54 -8.58 2.80
C VAL A 303 -16.93 -9.04 2.37
N VAL A 304 -17.13 -9.42 1.11
CA VAL A 304 -18.42 -9.91 0.59
C VAL A 304 -18.83 -11.20 1.25
N ASP A 305 -17.92 -12.19 1.34
CA ASP A 305 -18.22 -13.48 1.96
C ASP A 305 -18.63 -13.30 3.43
N THR A 306 -17.81 -12.56 4.19
CA THR A 306 -18.09 -12.28 5.59
C THR A 306 -19.38 -11.48 5.78
N ALA A 307 -19.67 -10.53 4.87
CA ALA A 307 -20.91 -9.77 4.92
C ALA A 307 -22.14 -10.64 4.67
N ARG A 308 -22.05 -11.62 3.77
CA ARG A 308 -23.12 -12.59 3.52
C ARG A 308 -23.33 -13.51 4.72
N GLU A 309 -22.27 -14.07 5.26
CA GLU A 309 -22.32 -14.94 6.45
C GLU A 309 -22.95 -14.24 7.66
N LYS A 310 -22.65 -12.95 7.85
CA LYS A 310 -23.14 -12.15 8.98
C LYS A 310 -24.41 -11.36 8.66
N ASN A 311 -24.97 -11.51 7.47
CA ASN A 311 -26.12 -10.74 6.97
C ASN A 311 -25.91 -9.20 7.09
N ILE A 312 -24.72 -8.74 6.73
CA ILE A 312 -24.32 -7.32 6.69
C ILE A 312 -24.48 -6.79 5.26
N GLY A 313 -24.87 -5.51 5.12
CA GLY A 313 -25.07 -4.86 3.82
C GLY A 313 -26.53 -4.88 3.36
N ILE A 314 -26.76 -4.40 2.15
CA ILE A 314 -28.09 -4.22 1.55
C ILE A 314 -28.13 -5.00 0.24
N ASP A 315 -29.16 -5.80 0.03
CA ASP A 315 -29.39 -6.44 -1.26
C ASP A 315 -30.10 -5.48 -2.20
N LEU A 316 -29.46 -5.18 -3.33
CA LEU A 316 -30.02 -4.33 -4.38
C LEU A 316 -30.75 -5.19 -5.41
N PRO A 317 -32.00 -4.85 -5.77
CA PRO A 317 -32.80 -5.56 -6.78
C PRO A 317 -32.40 -5.10 -8.19
N ILE A 318 -31.15 -5.39 -8.58
CA ILE A 318 -30.58 -5.01 -9.89
C ILE A 318 -30.15 -6.29 -10.60
N GLY A 319 -30.49 -6.39 -11.91
CA GLY A 319 -30.05 -7.50 -12.76
C GLY A 319 -30.90 -8.77 -12.64
N ASP A 320 -32.12 -8.65 -12.20
CA ASP A 320 -33.13 -9.74 -12.20
C ASP A 320 -33.89 -9.75 -13.52
#